data_b0b0436a68f6e9c6380573e31ce322fe
#
_entry.id   b0b0436a68f6e9c6380573e31ce322fe
#
_cell.length_a   1.000
_cell.length_b   1.000
_cell.length_c   1.000
_cell.angle_alpha   90.00
_cell.angle_beta   90.00
_cell.angle_gamma   90.00
#
_symmetry.space_group_name_H-M   'P 1'
#
loop_
_entity.id
_entity.type
_entity.pdbx_description
1 polymer ?
#
loop_
_entity_poly.entity_id
_entity_poly.type
_entity_poly.pdbx_seq_one_letter_code
_entity_poly.pdbx_strand_id
1 'polypeptide(L)'
;MLVGVESTSEQKKIYDEHHDKQDNKSQNKTFSYEIAVKNCGSRENFKKLVPTFYRSIDSKSVKLCQLLKEGLINDYVIEVHALKSSALLVGAIDLSEMAKELERLGRTGDVEALENKTPALIDKYKALKPILAEYIDESDKTKAKVSADEIIGVLKRLHDCVDAFDIDGMDECMKELDNFYMPDNICGMQEKLRLYVDDVAMEDIMRMTKEMIDCLK
;
A
#
# COMPACT_ATOMS: atom_id res chain seq x y z
N MET A 1 22.47 -25.11 33.10
CA MET A 1 21.07 -24.81 33.44
C MET A 1 20.45 -24.02 32.33
N LEU A 2 19.65 -24.69 31.56
CA LEU A 2 18.89 -24.10 30.43
C LEU A 2 17.62 -23.44 31.01
N VAL A 3 17.42 -22.17 30.71
CA VAL A 3 16.14 -21.46 30.87
C VAL A 3 15.99 -20.70 29.55
N GLY A 4 15.16 -20.99 28.60
CA GLY A 4 13.77 -21.32 28.59
C GLY A 4 13.20 -20.37 27.54
N VAL A 5 13.26 -20.76 26.21
CA VAL A 5 12.65 -20.04 25.12
C VAL A 5 11.20 -20.52 25.01
N GLU A 6 10.27 -19.92 25.79
CA GLU A 6 8.84 -20.27 25.77
C GLU A 6 7.90 -19.05 25.57
N SER A 7 8.38 -17.90 25.03
CA SER A 7 7.49 -16.73 24.93
C SER A 7 6.82 -16.51 23.56
N THR A 8 7.19 -17.27 22.53
CA THR A 8 6.69 -17.02 21.16
C THR A 8 5.43 -17.81 20.79
N SER A 9 5.22 -18.98 21.41
CA SER A 9 4.04 -19.81 21.08
C SER A 9 2.76 -19.38 21.80
N GLU A 10 2.87 -18.85 23.02
CA GLU A 10 1.72 -18.34 23.79
C GLU A 10 1.23 -16.99 23.24
N GLN A 11 2.13 -16.09 22.88
CA GLN A 11 1.74 -14.82 22.24
C GLN A 11 1.05 -15.04 20.89
N LYS A 12 1.51 -16.02 20.11
CA LYS A 12 0.89 -16.41 18.84
C LYS A 12 -0.50 -17.03 19.04
N LYS A 13 -0.67 -17.85 20.09
CA LYS A 13 -1.97 -18.42 20.46
C LYS A 13 -2.96 -17.36 20.95
N ILE A 14 -2.53 -16.41 21.77
CA ILE A 14 -3.38 -15.33 22.28
C ILE A 14 -3.82 -14.41 21.14
N TYR A 15 -2.95 -14.15 20.14
CA TYR A 15 -3.27 -13.36 18.97
C TYR A 15 -4.27 -14.06 18.05
N ASP A 16 -4.10 -15.37 17.83
CA ASP A 16 -5.03 -16.18 17.04
C ASP A 16 -6.39 -16.37 17.74
N GLU A 17 -6.42 -16.56 19.08
CA GLU A 17 -7.68 -16.70 19.83
C GLU A 17 -8.49 -15.39 19.96
N HIS A 18 -7.85 -14.22 19.94
CA HIS A 18 -8.57 -12.94 19.94
C HIS A 18 -9.15 -12.59 18.56
N HIS A 19 -8.55 -13.05 17.46
CA HIS A 19 -9.09 -12.81 16.12
C HIS A 19 -10.21 -13.78 15.74
N ASP A 20 -10.13 -15.05 16.17
CA ASP A 20 -11.21 -16.04 15.91
C ASP A 20 -12.52 -15.72 16.67
N LYS A 21 -12.52 -14.88 17.70
CA LYS A 21 -13.74 -14.48 18.44
C LYS A 21 -14.45 -13.23 17.87
N GLN A 22 -13.84 -12.50 16.93
CA GLN A 22 -14.49 -11.35 16.26
C GLN A 22 -15.18 -11.72 14.95
N ASP A 23 -14.99 -12.91 14.41
CA ASP A 23 -15.57 -13.35 13.13
C ASP A 23 -17.10 -13.61 13.16
N ASN A 24 -17.76 -13.36 14.28
CA ASN A 24 -19.20 -13.61 14.45
C ASN A 24 -20.07 -12.34 14.62
N LYS A 25 -19.55 -11.17 14.17
CA LYS A 25 -20.32 -9.93 14.17
C LYS A 25 -20.50 -9.40 12.76
N SER A 26 -21.70 -9.67 12.20
CA SER A 26 -22.29 -8.97 11.07
C SER A 26 -21.46 -9.06 9.77
N GLN A 27 -22.00 -9.74 8.76
CA GLN A 27 -21.58 -9.59 7.36
C GLN A 27 -21.66 -8.11 6.97
N ASN A 28 -20.61 -7.37 7.29
CA ASN A 28 -20.47 -6.01 6.83
C ASN A 28 -20.14 -6.11 5.34
N LYS A 29 -21.12 -5.83 4.46
CA LYS A 29 -20.94 -5.84 3.00
C LYS A 29 -19.75 -4.98 2.54
N THR A 30 -19.25 -4.11 3.41
CA THR A 30 -18.17 -3.16 3.12
C THR A 30 -16.80 -3.81 3.08
N PHE A 31 -16.53 -4.82 3.94
CA PHE A 31 -15.22 -5.49 4.05
C PHE A 31 -15.40 -6.93 4.54
N SER A 32 -14.63 -7.86 3.99
CA SER A 32 -14.54 -9.26 4.44
C SER A 32 -13.09 -9.72 4.52
N TYR A 33 -12.63 -9.99 5.74
CA TYR A 33 -11.29 -10.52 6.00
C TYR A 33 -11.06 -11.89 5.35
N GLU A 34 -12.04 -12.79 5.40
CA GLU A 34 -11.94 -14.12 4.80
C GLU A 34 -11.73 -14.03 3.29
N ILE A 35 -12.49 -13.15 2.62
CA ILE A 35 -12.34 -12.92 1.18
C ILE A 35 -10.99 -12.27 0.89
N ALA A 36 -10.54 -11.32 1.70
CA ALA A 36 -9.24 -10.68 1.57
C ALA A 36 -8.10 -11.70 1.62
N VAL A 37 -8.06 -12.55 2.64
CA VAL A 37 -7.02 -13.60 2.78
C VAL A 37 -7.06 -14.58 1.62
N LYS A 38 -8.26 -14.98 1.18
CA LYS A 38 -8.43 -15.87 0.02
C LYS A 38 -7.89 -15.24 -1.26
N ASN A 39 -8.20 -13.96 -1.50
CA ASN A 39 -7.76 -13.25 -2.70
C ASN A 39 -6.25 -12.94 -2.69
N CYS A 40 -5.68 -12.66 -1.52
CA CYS A 40 -4.24 -12.46 -1.35
C CYS A 40 -3.45 -13.78 -1.32
N GLY A 41 -4.13 -14.93 -1.20
CA GLY A 41 -3.52 -16.25 -1.13
C GLY A 41 -3.01 -16.65 0.25
N SER A 42 -2.69 -15.70 1.14
CA SER A 42 -2.30 -15.96 2.53
C SER A 42 -2.56 -14.76 3.45
N ARG A 43 -2.57 -15.00 4.78
CA ARG A 43 -2.65 -13.93 5.80
C ARG A 43 -1.44 -13.00 5.75
N GLU A 44 -0.26 -13.54 5.50
CA GLU A 44 1.00 -12.80 5.38
C GLU A 44 0.97 -11.84 4.20
N ASN A 45 0.49 -12.29 3.04
CA ASN A 45 0.32 -11.43 1.87
C ASN A 45 -0.72 -10.33 2.10
N PHE A 46 -1.84 -10.65 2.77
CA PHE A 46 -2.83 -9.65 3.16
C PHE A 46 -2.20 -8.57 4.06
N LYS A 47 -1.43 -8.96 5.11
CA LYS A 47 -0.75 -8.02 6.00
C LYS A 47 0.24 -7.10 5.26
N LYS A 48 0.91 -7.59 4.22
CA LYS A 48 1.80 -6.77 3.38
C LYS A 48 1.05 -5.78 2.49
N LEU A 49 -0.12 -6.16 1.99
CA LEU A 49 -0.90 -5.35 1.04
C LEU A 49 -1.75 -4.27 1.72
N VAL A 50 -2.31 -4.57 2.90
CA VAL A 50 -3.22 -3.66 3.61
C VAL A 50 -2.61 -2.29 3.91
N PRO A 51 -1.37 -2.16 4.41
CA PRO A 51 -0.78 -0.86 4.66
C PRO A 51 -0.72 0.04 3.41
N THR A 52 -0.35 -0.53 2.27
CA THR A 52 -0.28 0.20 0.99
C THR A 52 -1.67 0.66 0.54
N PHE A 53 -2.66 -0.22 0.59
CA PHE A 53 -4.04 0.15 0.26
C PHE A 53 -4.59 1.23 1.20
N TYR A 54 -4.40 1.07 2.51
CA TYR A 54 -4.82 2.02 3.54
C TYR A 54 -4.26 3.43 3.29
N ARG A 55 -2.95 3.50 3.04
CA ARG A 55 -2.26 4.77 2.79
C ARG A 55 -2.72 5.45 1.50
N SER A 56 -3.10 4.66 0.48
CA SER A 56 -3.57 5.20 -0.80
C SER A 56 -4.97 5.82 -0.76
N ILE A 57 -5.78 5.56 0.29
CA ILE A 57 -7.18 5.97 0.37
C ILE A 57 -7.35 7.49 0.17
N ASP A 58 -6.60 8.30 0.91
CA ASP A 58 -6.77 9.76 0.86
C ASP A 58 -6.27 10.34 -0.46
N SER A 59 -5.06 9.95 -0.90
CA SER A 59 -4.43 10.47 -2.11
C SER A 59 -5.21 10.08 -3.37
N LYS A 60 -5.64 8.82 -3.49
CA LYS A 60 -6.45 8.38 -4.62
C LYS A 60 -7.84 8.98 -4.63
N SER A 61 -8.45 9.21 -3.46
CA SER A 61 -9.73 9.92 -3.36
C SER A 61 -9.64 11.34 -3.93
N VAL A 62 -8.57 12.07 -3.59
CA VAL A 62 -8.32 13.42 -4.12
C VAL A 62 -8.06 13.36 -5.62
N LYS A 63 -7.20 12.43 -6.06
CA LYS A 63 -6.86 12.25 -7.48
C LYS A 63 -8.08 11.98 -8.36
N LEU A 64 -8.97 11.08 -7.93
CA LEU A 64 -10.20 10.78 -8.67
C LEU A 64 -11.10 12.02 -8.83
N CYS A 65 -11.28 12.81 -7.76
CA CYS A 65 -12.03 14.06 -7.83
C CYS A 65 -11.38 15.06 -8.80
N GLN A 66 -10.05 15.18 -8.75
CA GLN A 66 -9.30 16.10 -9.58
C GLN A 66 -9.41 15.73 -11.08
N LEU A 67 -9.15 14.45 -11.42
CA LEU A 67 -9.24 13.97 -12.80
C LEU A 67 -10.62 14.20 -13.40
N LEU A 68 -11.68 13.96 -12.62
CA LEU A 68 -13.05 14.19 -13.05
C LEU A 68 -13.30 15.68 -13.28
N LYS A 69 -12.89 16.56 -12.34
CA LYS A 69 -13.02 18.01 -12.44
C LYS A 69 -12.27 18.59 -13.64
N GLU A 70 -11.12 18.03 -14.00
CA GLU A 70 -10.30 18.45 -15.14
C GLU A 70 -10.78 17.84 -16.48
N GLY A 71 -11.79 16.98 -16.45
CA GLY A 71 -12.32 16.29 -17.64
C GLY A 71 -11.38 15.22 -18.20
N LEU A 72 -10.38 14.76 -17.42
CA LEU A 72 -9.40 13.74 -17.81
C LEU A 72 -9.98 12.33 -17.63
N ILE A 73 -11.03 12.03 -18.41
CA ILE A 73 -11.85 10.81 -18.24
C ILE A 73 -11.04 9.54 -18.49
N ASN A 74 -10.11 9.54 -19.45
CA ASN A 74 -9.29 8.36 -19.70
C ASN A 74 -8.40 8.00 -18.49
N ASP A 75 -7.77 9.00 -17.86
CA ASP A 75 -6.94 8.81 -16.68
C ASP A 75 -7.80 8.40 -15.46
N TYR A 76 -8.99 8.99 -15.33
CA TYR A 76 -9.98 8.59 -14.34
C TYR A 76 -10.33 7.09 -14.47
N VAL A 77 -10.60 6.61 -15.68
CA VAL A 77 -10.91 5.20 -15.96
C VAL A 77 -9.76 4.28 -15.55
N ILE A 78 -8.51 4.68 -15.82
CA ILE A 78 -7.31 3.92 -15.42
C ILE A 78 -7.24 3.80 -13.90
N GLU A 79 -7.41 4.91 -13.16
CA GLU A 79 -7.36 4.92 -11.70
C GLU A 79 -8.49 4.10 -11.08
N VAL A 80 -9.70 4.21 -11.61
CA VAL A 80 -10.85 3.41 -11.13
C VAL A 80 -10.68 1.93 -11.45
N HIS A 81 -10.08 1.58 -12.59
CA HIS A 81 -9.73 0.20 -12.92
C HIS A 81 -8.73 -0.38 -11.90
N ALA A 82 -7.69 0.37 -11.57
CA ALA A 82 -6.72 -0.02 -10.56
C ALA A 82 -7.38 -0.17 -9.16
N LEU A 83 -8.27 0.79 -8.81
CA LEU A 83 -9.01 0.72 -7.55
C LEU A 83 -9.92 -0.50 -7.48
N LYS A 84 -10.62 -0.84 -8.56
CA LYS A 84 -11.46 -2.07 -8.65
C LYS A 84 -10.66 -3.31 -8.26
N SER A 85 -9.48 -3.47 -8.85
CA SER A 85 -8.63 -4.64 -8.62
C SER A 85 -8.06 -4.69 -7.21
N SER A 86 -7.54 -3.56 -6.72
CA SER A 86 -6.99 -3.47 -5.37
C SER A 86 -8.05 -3.61 -4.27
N ALA A 87 -9.25 -3.04 -4.47
CA ALA A 87 -10.38 -3.20 -3.56
C ALA A 87 -10.82 -4.67 -3.44
N LEU A 88 -10.86 -5.39 -4.57
CA LEU A 88 -11.18 -6.82 -4.57
C LEU A 88 -10.13 -7.63 -3.79
N LEU A 89 -8.84 -7.33 -3.99
CA LEU A 89 -7.75 -7.99 -3.27
C LEU A 89 -7.87 -7.84 -1.76
N VAL A 90 -8.17 -6.63 -1.27
CA VAL A 90 -8.30 -6.39 0.18
C VAL A 90 -9.68 -6.75 0.74
N GLY A 91 -10.55 -7.42 -0.03
CA GLY A 91 -11.85 -7.90 0.45
C GLY A 91 -12.93 -6.81 0.55
N ALA A 92 -12.75 -5.66 -0.09
CA ALA A 92 -13.72 -4.56 -0.17
C ALA A 92 -14.62 -4.72 -1.39
N ILE A 93 -15.50 -5.71 -1.35
CA ILE A 93 -16.30 -6.18 -2.52
C ILE A 93 -17.19 -5.07 -3.07
N ASP A 94 -17.95 -4.40 -2.19
CA ASP A 94 -18.86 -3.32 -2.63
C ASP A 94 -18.10 -2.16 -3.30
N LEU A 95 -16.94 -1.80 -2.78
CA LEU A 95 -16.08 -0.77 -3.39
C LEU A 95 -15.61 -1.21 -4.77
N SER A 96 -15.21 -2.47 -4.91
CA SER A 96 -14.80 -3.05 -6.20
C SER A 96 -15.94 -3.02 -7.22
N GLU A 97 -17.17 -3.38 -6.84
CA GLU A 97 -18.34 -3.32 -7.73
C GLU A 97 -18.71 -1.87 -8.12
N MET A 98 -18.63 -0.92 -7.18
CA MET A 98 -18.82 0.50 -7.50
C MET A 98 -17.76 1.01 -8.47
N ALA A 99 -16.50 0.66 -8.26
CA ALA A 99 -15.41 1.01 -9.17
C ALA A 99 -15.61 0.42 -10.57
N LYS A 100 -16.08 -0.84 -10.66
CA LYS A 100 -16.41 -1.49 -11.93
C LYS A 100 -17.51 -0.76 -12.70
N GLU A 101 -18.55 -0.29 -12.01
CA GLU A 101 -19.62 0.49 -12.63
C GLU A 101 -19.11 1.84 -13.14
N LEU A 102 -18.27 2.55 -12.35
CA LEU A 102 -17.66 3.81 -12.78
C LEU A 102 -16.68 3.62 -13.94
N GLU A 103 -15.92 2.54 -13.96
CA GLU A 103 -15.08 2.17 -15.11
C GLU A 103 -15.93 2.02 -16.38
N ARG A 104 -17.08 1.33 -16.29
CA ARG A 104 -18.01 1.15 -17.40
C ARG A 104 -18.56 2.49 -17.91
N LEU A 105 -19.01 3.34 -17.00
CA LEU A 105 -19.54 4.67 -17.32
C LEU A 105 -18.47 5.56 -17.98
N GLY A 106 -17.25 5.54 -17.46
CA GLY A 106 -16.15 6.30 -18.06
C GLY A 106 -15.80 5.83 -19.47
N ARG A 107 -15.82 4.52 -19.72
CA ARG A 107 -15.61 3.95 -21.06
C ARG A 107 -16.72 4.29 -22.06
N THR A 108 -17.96 4.52 -21.59
CA THR A 108 -19.08 4.95 -22.44
C THR A 108 -19.19 6.47 -22.56
N GLY A 109 -18.36 7.23 -21.86
CA GLY A 109 -18.35 8.69 -21.89
C GLY A 109 -19.51 9.36 -21.15
N ASP A 110 -20.18 8.65 -20.23
CA ASP A 110 -21.28 9.17 -19.42
C ASP A 110 -20.75 9.98 -18.23
N VAL A 111 -20.29 11.20 -18.53
CA VAL A 111 -19.65 12.10 -17.56
C VAL A 111 -20.61 12.51 -16.44
N GLU A 112 -21.85 12.79 -16.77
CA GLU A 112 -22.88 13.18 -15.80
C GLU A 112 -23.09 12.07 -14.74
N ALA A 113 -23.18 10.82 -15.18
CA ALA A 113 -23.28 9.69 -14.26
C ALA A 113 -22.01 9.49 -13.41
N LEU A 114 -20.81 9.79 -13.97
CA LEU A 114 -19.58 9.77 -13.21
C LEU A 114 -19.58 10.81 -12.10
N GLU A 115 -19.94 12.06 -12.41
CA GLU A 115 -20.00 13.16 -11.43
C GLU A 115 -20.98 12.84 -10.30
N ASN A 116 -22.14 12.24 -10.62
CA ASN A 116 -23.16 11.88 -9.65
C ASN A 116 -22.77 10.70 -8.75
N LYS A 117 -21.98 9.72 -9.25
CA LYS A 117 -21.69 8.49 -8.52
C LYS A 117 -20.30 8.49 -7.83
N THR A 118 -19.34 9.27 -8.31
CA THR A 118 -17.99 9.33 -7.73
C THR A 118 -17.98 9.71 -6.25
N PRO A 119 -18.79 10.68 -5.76
CA PRO A 119 -18.81 11.00 -4.33
C PRO A 119 -19.13 9.79 -3.44
N ALA A 120 -20.13 8.98 -3.82
CA ALA A 120 -20.50 7.78 -3.08
C ALA A 120 -19.38 6.72 -3.06
N LEU A 121 -18.63 6.56 -4.14
CA LEU A 121 -17.43 5.70 -4.18
C LEU A 121 -16.39 6.19 -3.18
N ILE A 122 -16.10 7.50 -3.17
CA ILE A 122 -15.10 8.11 -2.30
C ILE A 122 -15.48 7.96 -0.83
N ASP A 123 -16.74 8.20 -0.49
CA ASP A 123 -17.23 8.02 0.87
C ASP A 123 -17.05 6.56 1.33
N LYS A 124 -17.39 5.60 0.46
CA LYS A 124 -17.20 4.18 0.74
C LYS A 124 -15.72 3.81 0.86
N TYR A 125 -14.85 4.39 0.02
CA TYR A 125 -13.41 4.16 0.08
C TYR A 125 -12.83 4.67 1.40
N LYS A 126 -13.19 5.88 1.81
CA LYS A 126 -12.76 6.46 3.09
C LYS A 126 -13.29 5.72 4.30
N ALA A 127 -14.51 5.16 4.22
CA ALA A 127 -15.11 4.37 5.29
C ALA A 127 -14.34 3.06 5.59
N LEU A 128 -13.52 2.57 4.65
CA LEU A 128 -12.63 1.43 4.90
C LEU A 128 -11.45 1.76 5.84
N LYS A 129 -11.07 3.04 5.93
CA LYS A 129 -9.87 3.44 6.67
C LYS A 129 -9.87 3.01 8.14
N PRO A 130 -10.91 3.28 8.95
CA PRO A 130 -10.94 2.80 10.33
C PRO A 130 -10.99 1.27 10.44
N ILE A 131 -11.61 0.58 9.49
CA ILE A 131 -11.69 -0.90 9.47
C ILE A 131 -10.31 -1.50 9.21
N LEU A 132 -9.61 -1.02 8.19
CA LEU A 132 -8.30 -1.53 7.81
C LEU A 132 -7.20 -1.16 8.81
N ALA A 133 -7.38 -0.07 9.57
CA ALA A 133 -6.45 0.33 10.61
C ALA A 133 -6.23 -0.74 11.69
N GLU A 134 -7.21 -1.64 11.90
CA GLU A 134 -7.12 -2.75 12.86
C GLU A 134 -6.15 -3.85 12.39
N TYR A 135 -5.84 -3.90 11.09
CA TYR A 135 -4.98 -4.91 10.47
C TYR A 135 -3.57 -4.39 10.16
N ILE A 136 -3.24 -3.18 10.58
CA ILE A 136 -1.98 -2.51 10.29
C ILE A 136 -1.19 -2.35 11.58
N ASP A 137 0.07 -2.78 11.57
CA ASP A 137 0.98 -2.60 12.70
C ASP A 137 1.23 -1.10 12.97
N GLU A 138 1.47 -0.75 14.24
CA GLU A 138 1.68 0.65 14.65
C GLU A 138 2.87 1.29 13.91
N SER A 139 3.91 0.52 13.60
CA SER A 139 5.06 0.96 12.81
C SER A 139 4.68 1.42 11.41
N ASP A 140 3.71 0.76 10.77
CA ASP A 140 3.22 1.14 9.45
C ASP A 140 2.28 2.36 9.47
N LYS A 141 1.64 2.64 10.61
CA LYS A 141 0.80 3.83 10.79
C LYS A 141 1.64 5.11 10.97
N THR A 142 2.85 4.96 11.47
CA THR A 142 3.74 6.07 11.85
C THR A 142 4.75 6.47 10.78
N LYS A 143 4.78 5.78 9.61
CA LYS A 143 5.68 6.16 8.53
C LYS A 143 5.47 7.62 8.11
N ALA A 144 6.57 8.36 8.10
CA ALA A 144 6.57 9.78 7.78
C ALA A 144 6.20 10.02 6.31
N LYS A 145 5.26 10.93 6.05
CA LYS A 145 5.08 11.50 4.71
C LYS A 145 6.19 12.52 4.50
N VAL A 146 7.13 12.17 3.66
CA VAL A 146 8.25 13.03 3.27
C VAL A 146 8.07 13.50 1.83
N SER A 147 8.75 14.57 1.45
CA SER A 147 8.77 15.05 0.08
C SER A 147 9.55 14.09 -0.84
N ALA A 148 9.30 14.17 -2.16
CA ALA A 148 10.10 13.42 -3.14
C ALA A 148 11.59 13.78 -3.04
N ASP A 149 11.92 15.05 -2.76
CA ASP A 149 13.29 15.51 -2.61
C ASP A 149 14.02 14.87 -1.41
N GLU A 150 13.31 14.63 -0.30
CA GLU A 150 13.89 13.93 0.86
C GLU A 150 14.19 12.47 0.52
N ILE A 151 13.28 11.77 -0.16
CA ILE A 151 13.52 10.40 -0.63
C ILE A 151 14.70 10.36 -1.60
N ILE A 152 14.75 11.28 -2.56
CA ILE A 152 15.84 11.42 -3.51
C ILE A 152 17.18 11.67 -2.78
N GLY A 153 17.14 12.46 -1.72
CA GLY A 153 18.31 12.73 -0.87
C GLY A 153 18.89 11.46 -0.26
N VAL A 154 18.03 10.59 0.29
CA VAL A 154 18.48 9.31 0.86
C VAL A 154 18.96 8.34 -0.22
N LEU A 155 18.25 8.26 -1.37
CA LEU A 155 18.68 7.41 -2.49
C LEU A 155 20.04 7.83 -3.06
N LYS A 156 20.35 9.12 -3.10
CA LYS A 156 21.68 9.62 -3.49
C LYS A 156 22.77 9.26 -2.48
N ARG A 157 22.48 9.40 -1.17
CA ARG A 157 23.42 8.96 -0.13
C ARG A 157 23.68 7.45 -0.22
N LEU A 158 22.63 6.64 -0.47
CA LEU A 158 22.81 5.21 -0.70
C LEU A 158 23.75 4.94 -1.88
N HIS A 159 23.61 5.71 -2.97
CA HIS A 159 24.50 5.64 -4.12
C HIS A 159 25.95 5.95 -3.75
N ASP A 160 26.17 7.02 -2.97
CA ASP A 160 27.51 7.41 -2.49
C ASP A 160 28.11 6.33 -1.57
N CYS A 161 27.29 5.67 -0.73
CA CYS A 161 27.72 4.54 0.10
C CYS A 161 28.15 3.33 -0.75
N VAL A 162 27.45 3.05 -1.86
CA VAL A 162 27.84 1.99 -2.81
C VAL A 162 29.21 2.29 -3.43
N ASP A 163 29.41 3.51 -3.90
CA ASP A 163 30.70 3.94 -4.48
C ASP A 163 31.86 3.86 -3.47
N ALA A 164 31.57 4.12 -2.18
CA ALA A 164 32.52 4.04 -1.10
C ALA A 164 32.69 2.63 -0.49
N PHE A 165 31.92 1.64 -0.93
CA PHE A 165 31.84 0.31 -0.33
C PHE A 165 31.47 0.35 1.18
N ASP A 166 30.68 1.33 1.59
CA ASP A 166 30.21 1.52 2.96
C ASP A 166 28.92 0.74 3.21
N ILE A 167 29.07 -0.51 3.65
CA ILE A 167 27.95 -1.43 3.91
C ILE A 167 27.08 -0.93 5.07
N ASP A 168 27.70 -0.41 6.13
CA ASP A 168 26.95 0.12 7.29
C ASP A 168 26.12 1.35 6.89
N GLY A 169 26.70 2.23 6.08
CA GLY A 169 25.99 3.40 5.52
C GLY A 169 24.84 3.01 4.58
N MET A 170 24.99 1.94 3.79
CA MET A 170 23.90 1.41 2.98
C MET A 170 22.72 0.93 3.85
N ASP A 171 23.02 0.22 4.93
CA ASP A 171 22.03 -0.29 5.87
C ASP A 171 21.30 0.86 6.60
N GLU A 172 22.03 1.93 6.98
CA GLU A 172 21.44 3.13 7.59
C GLU A 172 20.49 3.84 6.62
N CYS A 173 20.90 4.01 5.36
CA CYS A 173 20.02 4.58 4.32
C CYS A 173 18.75 3.76 4.14
N MET A 174 18.85 2.42 4.12
CA MET A 174 17.67 1.56 4.01
C MET A 174 16.76 1.66 5.23
N LYS A 175 17.29 1.73 6.46
CA LYS A 175 16.50 1.95 7.67
C LYS A 175 15.76 3.29 7.63
N GLU A 176 16.38 4.34 7.09
CA GLU A 176 15.72 5.63 6.92
C GLU A 176 14.60 5.55 5.88
N LEU A 177 14.82 4.92 4.73
CA LEU A 177 13.79 4.68 3.71
C LEU A 177 12.61 3.85 4.24
N ASP A 178 12.85 2.89 5.14
CA ASP A 178 11.79 2.08 5.74
C ASP A 178 10.85 2.90 6.65
N ASN A 179 11.34 4.01 7.20
CA ASN A 179 10.53 4.93 7.99
C ASN A 179 9.73 5.93 7.13
N PHE A 180 9.98 5.97 5.81
CA PHE A 180 9.27 6.86 4.90
C PHE A 180 8.08 6.16 4.25
N TYR A 181 7.04 6.97 4.00
CA TYR A 181 5.99 6.58 3.10
C TYR A 181 6.49 6.66 1.65
N MET A 182 6.56 5.52 0.99
CA MET A 182 6.92 5.49 -0.43
C MET A 182 5.70 5.79 -1.30
N PRO A 183 5.83 6.69 -2.30
CA PRO A 183 4.82 6.89 -3.33
C PRO A 183 4.49 5.59 -4.08
N ASP A 184 3.23 5.46 -4.54
CA ASP A 184 2.71 4.24 -5.18
C ASP A 184 3.54 3.79 -6.40
N ASN A 185 4.14 4.74 -7.12
CA ASN A 185 4.98 4.47 -8.30
C ASN A 185 6.34 3.84 -7.99
N ILE A 186 6.82 3.91 -6.74
CA ILE A 186 8.12 3.34 -6.32
C ILE A 186 8.02 2.38 -5.14
N CYS A 187 6.85 2.19 -4.53
CA CYS A 187 6.73 1.42 -3.30
C CYS A 187 7.15 -0.06 -3.47
N GLY A 188 6.87 -0.68 -4.61
CA GLY A 188 7.33 -2.03 -4.93
C GLY A 188 8.82 -2.13 -5.27
N MET A 189 9.46 -0.99 -5.56
CA MET A 189 10.91 -0.95 -5.84
C MET A 189 11.74 -0.94 -4.56
N GLN A 190 11.21 -0.38 -3.45
CA GLN A 190 11.88 -0.38 -2.15
C GLN A 190 12.16 -1.80 -1.63
N GLU A 191 11.19 -2.72 -1.76
CA GLU A 191 11.38 -4.12 -1.33
C GLU A 191 12.49 -4.80 -2.13
N LYS A 192 12.56 -4.55 -3.45
CA LYS A 192 13.64 -5.09 -4.30
C LYS A 192 14.98 -4.46 -3.96
N LEU A 193 15.02 -3.15 -3.71
CA LEU A 193 16.22 -2.44 -3.31
C LEU A 193 16.79 -3.02 -2.01
N ARG A 194 15.93 -3.34 -1.04
CA ARG A 194 16.32 -4.01 0.20
C ARG A 194 17.02 -5.33 -0.08
N LEU A 195 16.44 -6.19 -0.92
CA LEU A 195 17.06 -7.47 -1.29
C LEU A 195 18.45 -7.28 -1.92
N TYR A 196 18.60 -6.28 -2.79
CA TYR A 196 19.90 -5.99 -3.40
C TYR A 196 20.94 -5.48 -2.39
N VAL A 197 20.50 -4.71 -1.38
CA VAL A 197 21.40 -4.25 -0.31
C VAL A 197 21.80 -5.42 0.59
N ASP A 198 20.85 -6.28 0.98
CA ASP A 198 21.11 -7.48 1.79
C ASP A 198 22.07 -8.46 1.09
N ASP A 199 21.98 -8.57 -0.25
CA ASP A 199 22.86 -9.40 -1.10
C ASP A 199 24.15 -8.68 -1.53
N VAL A 200 24.33 -7.42 -1.13
CA VAL A 200 25.47 -6.55 -1.53
C VAL A 200 25.65 -6.48 -3.06
N ALA A 201 24.53 -6.50 -3.79
CA ALA A 201 24.48 -6.48 -5.25
C ALA A 201 24.66 -5.04 -5.80
N MET A 202 25.89 -4.52 -5.75
CA MET A 202 26.24 -3.11 -6.00
C MET A 202 25.66 -2.56 -7.32
N GLU A 203 25.80 -3.30 -8.43
CA GLU A 203 25.30 -2.86 -9.75
C GLU A 203 23.76 -2.77 -9.76
N ASP A 204 23.08 -3.69 -9.10
CA ASP A 204 21.60 -3.70 -9.00
C ASP A 204 21.10 -2.58 -8.09
N ILE A 205 21.82 -2.26 -7.00
CA ILE A 205 21.53 -1.13 -6.12
C ILE A 205 21.63 0.18 -6.93
N MET A 206 22.74 0.38 -7.66
CA MET A 206 22.98 1.56 -8.48
C MET A 206 21.90 1.76 -9.56
N ARG A 207 21.50 0.69 -10.23
CA ARG A 207 20.43 0.72 -11.23
C ARG A 207 19.10 1.05 -10.60
N MET A 208 18.72 0.37 -9.51
CA MET A 208 17.43 0.54 -8.84
C MET A 208 17.28 1.95 -8.23
N THR A 209 18.30 2.47 -7.58
CA THR A 209 18.28 3.83 -7.02
C THR A 209 18.07 4.88 -8.10
N LYS A 210 18.72 4.71 -9.26
CA LYS A 210 18.55 5.61 -10.42
C LYS A 210 17.12 5.55 -10.97
N GLU A 211 16.56 4.35 -11.15
CA GLU A 211 15.18 4.17 -11.60
C GLU A 211 14.18 4.82 -10.63
N MET A 212 14.36 4.64 -9.32
CA MET A 212 13.51 5.26 -8.31
C MET A 212 13.59 6.79 -8.34
N ILE A 213 14.79 7.35 -8.47
CA ILE A 213 15.00 8.81 -8.60
C ILE A 213 14.31 9.36 -9.84
N ASP A 214 14.38 8.66 -10.97
CA ASP A 214 13.77 9.11 -12.22
C ASP A 214 12.22 9.03 -12.16
N CYS A 215 11.68 8.07 -11.42
CA CYS A 215 10.23 7.99 -11.16
C CYS A 215 9.72 9.09 -10.21
N LEU A 216 10.59 9.72 -9.42
CA LEU A 216 10.23 10.75 -8.44
C LEU A 216 10.36 12.19 -8.97
N LYS A 217 10.97 12.39 -10.12
CA LYS A 217 11.11 13.69 -10.79
C LYS A 217 9.87 14.03 -11.62
#